data_3d1c23ca341d674d3400c1296f2a8b70
#
_entry.id   3d1c23ca341d674d3400c1296f2a8b70
#
_cell.length_a   1.000
_cell.length_b   1.000
_cell.length_c   1.000
_cell.angle_alpha   90.00
_cell.angle_beta   90.00
_cell.angle_gamma   90.00
#
_symmetry.space_group_name_H-M   'P 1'
#
loop_
_entity.id
_entity.type
_entity.pdbx_description
1 polymer ?
#
loop_
_entity_poly.entity_id
_entity_poly.type
_entity_poly.pdbx_seq_one_letter_code
_entity_poly.pdbx_strand_id
1 'polypeptide(L)'
;QQPGYAECATALFSGIVDAVTTDDIILAGLATASRGRLKLVSKPFTEEHYGIGIKKGNTKLAKRINNALKDMIKNGSWKRALDDNMRGTGFKPNAKYNPPVPNEGEE
;
A
#
# COMPACT_ATOMS: atom_id res chain seq x y z
N GLN A 1 -13.62 -15.08 6.48
CA GLN A 1 -13.48 -13.63 6.31
C GLN A 1 -13.38 -12.97 7.68
N GLN A 2 -12.46 -12.01 7.84
CA GLN A 2 -12.24 -11.29 9.09
C GLN A 2 -12.57 -9.80 8.88
N PRO A 3 -12.96 -9.06 9.95
CA PRO A 3 -13.34 -7.65 9.81
C PRO A 3 -12.17 -6.70 9.52
N GLY A 4 -10.93 -7.13 9.78
CA GLY A 4 -9.76 -6.30 9.56
C GLY A 4 -8.46 -7.10 9.44
N TYR A 5 -7.37 -6.41 9.13
CA TYR A 5 -6.05 -7.06 8.92
C TYR A 5 -5.44 -7.59 10.22
N ALA A 6 -5.64 -6.89 11.34
CA ALA A 6 -5.16 -7.34 12.63
C ALA A 6 -5.83 -8.65 13.06
N GLU A 7 -7.10 -8.80 12.79
CA GLU A 7 -7.88 -10.00 13.06
C GLU A 7 -7.40 -11.17 12.17
N CYS A 8 -7.05 -10.91 10.91
CA CYS A 8 -6.42 -11.90 10.05
C CYS A 8 -5.10 -12.40 10.62
N ALA A 9 -4.25 -11.52 11.11
CA ALA A 9 -2.98 -11.88 11.73
C ALA A 9 -3.21 -12.70 13.02
N THR A 10 -4.18 -12.31 13.84
CA THR A 10 -4.56 -13.05 15.06
C THR A 10 -5.06 -14.45 14.72
N ALA A 11 -5.89 -14.61 13.70
CA ALA A 11 -6.37 -15.90 13.25
C ALA A 11 -5.22 -16.82 12.76
N LEU A 12 -4.21 -16.24 12.12
CA LEU A 12 -3.03 -16.97 11.68
C LEU A 12 -2.17 -17.41 12.88
N PHE A 13 -1.94 -16.54 13.87
CA PHE A 13 -1.19 -16.88 15.08
C PHE A 13 -1.87 -17.97 15.91
N SER A 14 -3.18 -17.98 15.95
CA SER A 14 -3.96 -18.96 16.72
C SER A 14 -4.19 -20.28 15.98
N GLY A 15 -3.74 -20.38 14.71
CA GLY A 15 -3.92 -21.59 13.90
C GLY A 15 -5.33 -21.79 13.33
N ILE A 16 -6.20 -20.78 13.44
CA ILE A 16 -7.55 -20.83 12.84
C ILE A 16 -7.45 -20.84 11.32
N VAL A 17 -6.46 -20.13 10.77
CA VAL A 17 -6.12 -20.14 9.35
C VAL A 17 -4.65 -20.47 9.15
N ASP A 18 -4.30 -21.02 8.01
CA ASP A 18 -2.93 -21.44 7.67
C ASP A 18 -2.16 -20.38 6.89
N ALA A 19 -2.87 -19.47 6.22
CA ALA A 19 -2.29 -18.39 5.44
C ALA A 19 -3.23 -17.19 5.36
N VAL A 20 -2.64 -16.03 5.12
CA VAL A 20 -3.36 -14.76 4.89
C VAL A 20 -2.85 -14.15 3.58
N THR A 21 -3.76 -13.64 2.78
CA THR A 21 -3.44 -12.92 1.55
C THR A 21 -4.13 -11.56 1.52
N THR A 22 -3.39 -10.54 1.15
CA THR A 22 -3.83 -9.18 0.87
C THR A 22 -2.74 -8.47 0.06
N ASP A 23 -2.76 -7.15 -0.02
CA ASP A 23 -1.73 -6.38 -0.72
C ASP A 23 -0.34 -6.62 -0.11
N ASP A 24 0.67 -6.67 -0.96
CA ASP A 24 2.05 -6.98 -0.58
C ASP A 24 2.62 -5.99 0.45
N ILE A 25 2.33 -4.70 0.31
CA ILE A 25 2.76 -3.67 1.26
C ILE A 25 2.15 -3.89 2.66
N ILE A 26 0.89 -4.31 2.72
CA ILE A 26 0.20 -4.63 3.98
C ILE A 26 0.81 -5.88 4.60
N LEU A 27 1.03 -6.92 3.80
CA LEU A 27 1.66 -8.16 4.26
C LEU A 27 3.09 -7.93 4.76
N ALA A 28 3.87 -7.08 4.09
CA ALA A 28 5.21 -6.71 4.52
C ALA A 28 5.19 -6.03 5.90
N GLY A 29 4.23 -5.13 6.13
CA GLY A 29 4.02 -4.49 7.43
C GLY A 29 3.64 -5.48 8.53
N LEU A 30 2.72 -6.40 8.26
CA LEU A 30 2.30 -7.44 9.20
C LEU A 30 3.44 -8.39 9.55
N ALA A 31 4.20 -8.83 8.54
CA ALA A 31 5.35 -9.71 8.75
C ALA A 31 6.43 -9.03 9.63
N THR A 32 6.73 -7.77 9.35
CA THR A 32 7.69 -6.98 10.14
C THR A 32 7.22 -6.79 11.58
N ALA A 33 5.96 -6.43 11.78
CA ALA A 33 5.37 -6.25 13.11
C ALA A 33 5.30 -7.55 13.89
N SER A 34 5.30 -8.71 13.25
CA SER A 34 5.25 -10.02 13.89
C SER A 34 6.57 -10.44 14.56
N ARG A 35 7.64 -9.69 14.34
CA ARG A 35 9.00 -10.00 14.87
C ARG A 35 9.48 -11.39 14.49
N GLY A 36 9.34 -11.77 13.24
CA GLY A 36 9.81 -13.04 12.69
C GLY A 36 8.86 -14.22 12.82
N ARG A 37 7.67 -14.04 13.39
CA ARG A 37 6.67 -15.11 13.48
C ARG A 37 5.90 -15.35 12.18
N LEU A 38 5.86 -14.34 11.28
CA LEU A 38 5.27 -14.42 9.96
C LEU A 38 6.31 -14.11 8.89
N LYS A 39 6.15 -14.71 7.73
CA LYS A 39 6.99 -14.41 6.56
C LYS A 39 6.15 -14.34 5.29
N LEU A 40 6.61 -13.60 4.32
CA LEU A 40 6.08 -13.63 2.96
C LEU A 40 6.64 -14.87 2.23
N VAL A 41 5.76 -15.66 1.61
CA VAL A 41 6.16 -16.95 1.01
C VAL A 41 6.07 -16.98 -0.51
N SER A 42 5.46 -15.98 -1.14
CA SER A 42 5.29 -15.93 -2.58
C SER A 42 5.66 -14.57 -3.15
N LYS A 43 5.91 -14.54 -4.45
CA LYS A 43 5.94 -13.28 -5.21
C LYS A 43 4.52 -12.77 -5.40
N PRO A 44 4.32 -11.45 -5.60
CA PRO A 44 3.02 -10.92 -6.00
C PRO A 44 2.50 -11.63 -7.25
N PHE A 45 1.22 -12.02 -7.23
CA PHE A 45 0.57 -12.73 -8.33
C PHE A 45 -0.55 -11.91 -8.98
N THR A 46 -0.86 -10.74 -8.44
CA THR A 46 -1.75 -9.74 -9.00
C THR A 46 -1.14 -8.35 -8.90
N GLU A 47 -1.68 -7.41 -9.67
CA GLU A 47 -1.31 -5.99 -9.59
C GLU A 47 -2.53 -5.22 -9.12
N GLU A 48 -2.36 -4.43 -8.05
CA GLU A 48 -3.41 -3.61 -7.47
C GLU A 48 -3.03 -2.13 -7.55
N HIS A 49 -3.93 -1.32 -8.08
CA HIS A 49 -3.73 0.13 -8.18
C HIS A 49 -4.47 0.81 -7.05
N TYR A 50 -3.76 1.65 -6.29
CA TYR A 50 -4.36 2.46 -5.26
C TYR A 50 -4.94 3.74 -5.86
N GLY A 51 -6.07 4.16 -5.32
CA GLY A 51 -6.71 5.41 -5.69
C GLY A 51 -7.18 6.18 -4.47
N ILE A 52 -7.37 7.47 -4.64
CA ILE A 52 -7.91 8.36 -3.62
C ILE A 52 -9.36 8.65 -3.99
N GLY A 53 -10.29 8.15 -3.17
CA GLY A 53 -11.72 8.38 -3.36
C GLY A 53 -12.13 9.76 -2.87
N ILE A 54 -12.85 10.50 -3.71
CA ILE A 54 -13.44 11.80 -3.36
C ILE A 54 -14.90 11.85 -3.79
N LYS A 55 -15.64 12.83 -3.28
CA LYS A 55 -17.03 13.04 -3.70
C LYS A 55 -17.09 13.38 -5.19
N LYS A 56 -17.97 12.68 -5.92
CA LYS A 56 -18.23 12.94 -7.35
C LYS A 56 -18.56 14.42 -7.58
N GLY A 57 -17.98 14.99 -8.62
CA GLY A 57 -18.19 16.40 -8.98
C GLY A 57 -17.27 17.38 -8.26
N ASN A 58 -16.46 16.94 -7.29
CA ASN A 58 -15.51 17.83 -6.61
C ASN A 58 -14.19 17.93 -7.41
N THR A 59 -14.28 18.51 -8.60
CA THR A 59 -13.15 18.66 -9.52
C THR A 59 -12.04 19.55 -8.98
N LYS A 60 -12.41 20.55 -8.15
CA LYS A 60 -11.45 21.44 -7.49
C LYS A 60 -10.56 20.68 -6.52
N LEU A 61 -11.14 19.78 -5.72
CA LEU A 61 -10.36 18.92 -4.81
C LEU A 61 -9.49 17.94 -5.59
N ALA A 62 -10.01 17.34 -6.66
CA ALA A 62 -9.24 16.43 -7.51
C ALA A 62 -7.97 17.11 -8.07
N LYS A 63 -8.10 18.33 -8.58
CA LYS A 63 -6.94 19.11 -9.06
C LYS A 63 -5.93 19.40 -7.94
N ARG A 64 -6.39 19.76 -6.76
CA ARG A 64 -5.51 20.03 -5.61
C ARG A 64 -4.74 18.78 -5.19
N ILE A 65 -5.40 17.64 -5.13
CA ILE A 65 -4.76 16.36 -4.79
C ILE A 65 -3.74 15.98 -5.86
N ASN A 66 -4.10 16.03 -7.14
CA ASN A 66 -3.19 15.71 -8.22
C ASN A 66 -1.96 16.63 -8.27
N ASN A 67 -2.15 17.92 -8.04
CA ASN A 67 -1.03 18.87 -7.95
C ASN A 67 -0.13 18.56 -6.74
N ALA A 68 -0.71 18.23 -5.59
CA ALA A 68 0.07 17.84 -4.43
C ALA A 68 0.89 16.57 -4.69
N LEU A 69 0.32 15.57 -5.36
CA LEU A 69 1.05 14.35 -5.75
C LEU A 69 2.18 14.67 -6.74
N LYS A 70 1.94 15.50 -7.74
CA LYS A 70 2.96 15.96 -8.69
C LYS A 70 4.13 16.65 -7.98
N ASP A 71 3.82 17.52 -7.02
CA ASP A 71 4.82 18.23 -6.22
C ASP A 71 5.63 17.26 -5.35
N MET A 72 4.97 16.29 -4.70
CA MET A 72 5.64 15.25 -3.90
C MET A 72 6.61 14.42 -4.74
N ILE A 73 6.21 14.06 -5.94
CA ILE A 73 7.06 13.29 -6.86
C ILE A 73 8.25 14.14 -7.30
N LYS A 74 8.00 15.39 -7.68
CA LYS A 74 9.03 16.31 -8.18
C LYS A 74 10.06 16.69 -7.11
N ASN A 75 9.63 16.92 -5.87
CA ASN A 75 10.52 17.32 -4.77
C ASN A 75 11.14 16.15 -3.99
N GLY A 76 10.81 14.91 -4.37
CA GLY A 76 11.33 13.70 -3.76
C GLY A 76 10.63 13.26 -2.45
N SER A 77 9.60 13.98 -2.00
CA SER A 77 8.90 13.61 -0.76
C SER A 77 8.08 12.32 -0.91
N TRP A 78 7.61 12.00 -2.10
CA TRP A 78 6.99 10.71 -2.40
C TRP A 78 7.94 9.55 -2.09
N LYS A 79 9.15 9.61 -2.66
CA LYS A 79 10.17 8.58 -2.43
C LYS A 79 10.58 8.49 -0.95
N ARG A 80 10.78 9.65 -0.30
CA ARG A 80 11.11 9.68 1.13
C ARG A 80 10.03 9.06 1.98
N ALA A 81 8.75 9.35 1.71
CA ALA A 81 7.63 8.77 2.45
C ALA A 81 7.61 7.23 2.34
N LEU A 82 7.83 6.69 1.15
CA LEU A 82 7.94 5.24 0.96
C LEU A 82 9.15 4.67 1.71
N ASP A 83 10.33 5.25 1.53
CA ASP A 83 11.56 4.79 2.14
C ASP A 83 11.47 4.81 3.68
N ASP A 84 10.93 5.87 4.25
CA ASP A 84 10.82 6.03 5.70
C ASP A 84 9.77 5.10 6.33
N ASN A 85 8.63 4.92 5.68
CA ASN A 85 7.56 4.09 6.21
C ASN A 85 7.78 2.59 5.97
N MET A 86 8.52 2.23 4.94
CA MET A 86 8.78 0.81 4.59
C MET A 86 10.18 0.34 5.00
N ARG A 87 10.93 1.15 5.73
CA ARG A 87 12.28 0.81 6.21
C ARG A 87 12.25 -0.47 7.05
N GLY A 88 13.14 -1.40 6.73
CA GLY A 88 13.28 -2.67 7.45
C GLY A 88 12.23 -3.72 7.11
N THR A 89 11.25 -3.43 6.24
CA THR A 89 10.21 -4.39 5.85
C THR A 89 10.62 -5.29 4.69
N GLY A 90 11.67 -4.92 3.93
CA GLY A 90 12.05 -5.59 2.69
C GLY A 90 11.13 -5.29 1.50
N PHE A 91 10.09 -4.49 1.70
CA PHE A 91 9.20 -4.07 0.61
C PHE A 91 9.96 -3.23 -0.41
N LYS A 92 9.77 -3.57 -1.70
CA LYS A 92 10.29 -2.79 -2.83
C LYS A 92 9.14 -2.36 -3.72
N PRO A 93 8.92 -1.05 -3.91
CA PRO A 93 7.90 -0.57 -4.83
C PRO A 93 8.14 -1.10 -6.25
N ASN A 94 7.06 -1.44 -6.95
CA ASN A 94 7.16 -1.79 -8.36
C ASN A 94 7.55 -0.54 -9.18
N ALA A 95 8.75 -0.54 -9.75
CA ALA A 95 9.29 0.60 -10.50
C ALA A 95 8.44 0.98 -11.72
N LYS A 96 7.63 0.06 -12.25
CA LYS A 96 6.70 0.35 -13.35
C LYS A 96 5.61 1.34 -12.95
N TYR A 97 5.22 1.35 -11.65
CA TYR A 97 4.11 2.16 -11.13
C TYR A 97 4.55 3.18 -10.08
N ASN A 98 5.84 3.27 -9.77
CA ASN A 98 6.37 4.17 -8.75
C ASN A 98 7.59 4.94 -9.27
N PRO A 99 7.53 6.27 -9.27
CA PRO A 99 6.41 7.09 -8.79
C PRO A 99 5.17 6.97 -9.69
N PRO A 100 3.96 7.15 -9.13
CA PRO A 100 2.73 7.09 -9.93
C PRO A 100 2.64 8.30 -10.87
N VAL A 101 1.90 8.12 -11.96
CA VAL A 101 1.45 9.25 -12.80
C VAL A 101 0.06 9.66 -12.30
N PRO A 102 -0.07 10.84 -11.68
CA PRO A 102 -1.38 11.31 -11.21
C PRO A 102 -2.37 11.39 -12.36
N ASN A 103 -3.48 10.70 -12.22
CA ASN A 103 -4.56 10.72 -13.21
C ASN A 103 -5.41 11.96 -12.98
N GLU A 104 -5.66 12.76 -14.02
CA GLU A 104 -6.50 13.96 -13.90
C GLU A 104 -8.00 13.64 -13.79
N GLY A 105 -8.33 12.36 -13.75
CA GLY A 105 -9.70 11.87 -13.60
C GLY A 105 -10.51 12.03 -14.87
N GLU A 106 -11.19 11.00 -15.28
CA GLU A 106 -12.33 11.18 -16.22
C GLU A 106 -13.44 11.88 -15.42
N GLU A 107 -13.95 12.96 -15.98
CA GLU A 107 -15.05 13.72 -15.41
C GLU A 107 -16.34 12.87 -15.25
#